data_2fe4bb7ca913f2b81e46aae31f69332b
#
_entry.id   2fe4bb7ca913f2b81e46aae31f69332b
#
_cell.length_a   1.000
_cell.length_b   1.000
_cell.length_c   1.000
_cell.angle_alpha   90.00
_cell.angle_beta   90.00
_cell.angle_gamma   90.00
#
_symmetry.space_group_name_H-M   'P 1'
#
loop_
_entity.id
_entity.type
_entity.pdbx_description
1 polymer ?
#
loop_
_entity_poly.entity_id
_entity_poly.type
_entity_poly.pdbx_seq_one_letter_code
_entity_poly.pdbx_strand_id
1 'polypeptide(L)'
;MRRKKSLLIPAVLAFSLCTGAVVPVLAEETSQTADAADNEQETHTQSATDTSDSPYEKGTITDTDFQSEWLNLKFTPPETVVMNTEEELQSVMKQGQTTLEESSGVELGDDALSGTVYEMMASSISGFPNVSLVVEDASLENMTVDQYFLAAQQMLDATQMGYTYSEVTDAQIGGQDFRVMETSVTINDYEVLQKYCTRKQGGKFVSIILSYTADTQTEADEVLAAFTPLNADTEAAPAE
;
A
#
# COMPACT_ATOMS: atom_id res chain seq x y z
N MET A 1 6.96 -35.04 4.69
CA MET A 1 6.26 -33.74 4.86
C MET A 1 7.10 -32.66 4.19
N ARG A 2 6.76 -32.23 2.98
CA ARG A 2 7.41 -31.08 2.32
C ARG A 2 6.74 -29.83 2.86
N ARG A 3 7.47 -29.00 3.61
CA ARG A 3 7.04 -27.65 3.96
C ARG A 3 6.90 -26.85 2.67
N LYS A 4 5.68 -26.53 2.27
CA LYS A 4 5.44 -25.51 1.24
C LYS A 4 6.05 -24.21 1.77
N LYS A 5 7.09 -23.72 1.12
CA LYS A 5 7.57 -22.36 1.34
C LYS A 5 6.46 -21.45 0.81
N SER A 6 5.73 -20.81 1.70
CA SER A 6 4.82 -19.75 1.35
C SER A 6 5.67 -18.66 0.71
N LEU A 7 5.48 -18.43 -0.57
CA LEU A 7 6.09 -17.32 -1.27
C LEU A 7 5.30 -16.08 -0.84
N LEU A 8 5.95 -15.22 -0.10
CA LEU A 8 5.41 -13.95 0.31
C LEU A 8 5.26 -13.06 -0.88
N ILE A 9 4.03 -12.79 -1.20
CA ILE A 9 3.64 -11.81 -2.18
C ILE A 9 3.08 -10.65 -1.36
N PRO A 10 3.76 -9.48 -1.28
CA PRO A 10 3.11 -8.27 -0.83
C PRO A 10 1.97 -7.98 -1.83
N ALA A 11 0.76 -8.37 -1.45
CA ALA A 11 -0.42 -8.29 -2.31
C ALA A 11 -0.83 -6.84 -2.64
N VAL A 12 -0.27 -5.90 -1.90
CA VAL A 12 -0.57 -4.46 -1.96
C VAL A 12 -0.25 -3.82 -3.30
N LEU A 13 0.62 -4.43 -4.10
CA LEU A 13 1.25 -3.72 -5.22
C LEU A 13 0.46 -3.72 -6.52
N ALA A 14 -0.38 -4.71 -6.74
CA ALA A 14 -1.04 -4.86 -8.03
C ALA A 14 -2.34 -4.05 -8.17
N PHE A 15 -2.92 -3.56 -7.08
CA PHE A 15 -4.31 -3.11 -7.08
C PHE A 15 -4.53 -1.63 -7.37
N SER A 16 -3.52 -0.80 -7.13
CA SER A 16 -3.69 0.65 -7.31
C SER A 16 -3.75 1.10 -8.78
N LEU A 17 -3.46 0.23 -9.72
CA LEU A 17 -3.43 0.55 -11.16
C LEU A 17 -4.70 0.16 -11.92
N CYS A 18 -5.62 -0.60 -11.32
CA CYS A 18 -6.69 -1.28 -12.08
C CYS A 18 -7.98 -0.49 -12.27
N THR A 19 -8.05 0.77 -11.90
CA THR A 19 -9.27 1.55 -12.13
C THR A 19 -9.21 2.34 -13.44
N GLY A 20 -9.07 1.66 -14.61
CA GLY A 20 -9.31 2.42 -15.81
C GLY A 20 -8.77 1.97 -17.15
N ALA A 21 -8.01 0.88 -17.28
CA ALA A 21 -7.62 0.46 -18.62
C ALA A 21 -7.35 -1.04 -18.72
N VAL A 22 -8.18 -1.74 -19.45
CA VAL A 22 -7.92 -3.09 -19.94
C VAL A 22 -6.95 -2.98 -21.12
N VAL A 23 -5.71 -3.46 -20.97
CA VAL A 23 -4.78 -3.58 -22.09
C VAL A 23 -4.27 -5.02 -22.16
N PRO A 24 -4.37 -5.70 -23.33
CA PRO A 24 -3.78 -7.01 -23.52
C PRO A 24 -2.26 -6.86 -23.70
N VAL A 25 -1.48 -7.47 -22.84
CA VAL A 25 -0.02 -7.56 -22.96
C VAL A 25 0.34 -8.79 -23.79
N LEU A 26 1.07 -8.57 -24.88
CA LEU A 26 1.80 -9.58 -25.62
C LEU A 26 3.17 -9.78 -24.97
N ALA A 27 3.47 -10.99 -24.54
CA ALA A 27 4.76 -11.36 -23.97
C ALA A 27 5.79 -11.64 -25.08
N GLU A 28 7.00 -11.08 -24.94
CA GLU A 28 8.21 -11.56 -25.60
C GLU A 28 9.33 -11.71 -24.58
N GLU A 29 9.92 -12.91 -24.52
CA GLU A 29 11.01 -13.29 -23.64
C GLU A 29 12.36 -12.73 -24.11
N THR A 30 13.14 -12.13 -23.23
CA THR A 30 14.61 -12.11 -23.38
C THR A 30 15.31 -12.10 -22.02
N SER A 31 16.14 -13.13 -21.82
CA SER A 31 17.02 -13.33 -20.67
C SER A 31 18.21 -12.39 -20.70
N GLN A 32 18.56 -11.74 -19.60
CA GLN A 32 19.95 -11.33 -19.35
C GLN A 32 20.28 -11.28 -17.85
N THR A 33 21.43 -11.88 -17.56
CA THR A 33 22.12 -12.04 -16.28
C THR A 33 22.60 -10.71 -15.69
N ALA A 34 22.39 -10.52 -14.40
CA ALA A 34 22.92 -9.38 -13.64
C ALA A 34 24.01 -9.79 -12.65
N ASP A 35 25.07 -9.00 -12.65
CA ASP A 35 26.26 -9.08 -11.84
C ASP A 35 26.03 -8.38 -10.48
N ALA A 36 26.62 -8.92 -9.42
CA ALA A 36 26.44 -8.46 -8.05
C ALA A 36 27.41 -7.32 -7.73
N ALA A 37 26.91 -6.25 -7.12
CA ALA A 37 27.70 -5.22 -6.47
C ALA A 37 27.32 -5.08 -5.00
N ASP A 38 28.32 -5.29 -4.16
CA ASP A 38 28.39 -5.13 -2.71
C ASP A 38 28.17 -3.66 -2.33
N ASN A 39 27.28 -3.37 -1.35
CA ASN A 39 27.15 -2.03 -0.79
C ASN A 39 26.93 -2.07 0.71
N GLU A 40 27.75 -1.33 1.43
CA GLU A 40 27.88 -1.27 2.87
C GLU A 40 26.65 -0.66 3.54
N GLN A 41 26.22 -1.31 4.59
CA GLN A 41 25.00 -1.06 5.37
C GLN A 41 25.30 -0.05 6.48
N GLU A 42 24.77 1.16 6.35
CA GLU A 42 24.66 2.07 7.50
C GLU A 42 23.43 1.72 8.33
N THR A 43 23.68 1.32 9.56
CA THR A 43 22.67 0.96 10.57
C THR A 43 22.00 2.22 11.13
N HIS A 44 20.85 2.60 10.59
CA HIS A 44 19.94 3.50 11.30
C HIS A 44 19.08 2.70 12.27
N THR A 45 19.30 2.93 13.55
CA THR A 45 18.53 2.35 14.65
C THR A 45 17.15 3.03 14.70
N GLN A 46 16.15 2.44 14.08
CA GLN A 46 14.76 2.83 14.29
C GLN A 46 14.22 2.16 15.54
N SER A 47 13.99 2.96 16.58
CA SER A 47 13.18 2.60 17.74
C SER A 47 11.75 3.07 17.46
N ALA A 48 11.02 2.35 16.63
CA ALA A 48 9.57 2.46 16.61
C ALA A 48 9.04 1.58 17.74
N THR A 49 8.55 2.17 18.81
CA THR A 49 7.85 1.49 19.89
C THR A 49 6.55 0.95 19.29
N ASP A 50 6.52 -0.35 19.01
CA ASP A 50 5.30 -1.09 18.68
C ASP A 50 4.42 -1.12 19.95
N THR A 51 3.42 -0.24 20.03
CA THR A 51 2.62 0.01 21.24
C THR A 51 1.24 -0.64 21.21
N SER A 52 0.95 -1.55 20.27
CA SER A 52 -0.34 -2.24 20.22
C SER A 52 -0.22 -3.72 20.56
N ASP A 53 -0.43 -4.05 21.86
CA ASP A 53 -0.61 -5.42 22.35
C ASP A 53 -2.05 -5.94 22.11
N SER A 54 -2.92 -5.11 21.52
CA SER A 54 -4.31 -5.46 21.22
C SER A 54 -4.41 -6.29 19.92
N PRO A 55 -5.25 -7.34 19.91
CA PRO A 55 -5.54 -8.07 18.67
C PRO A 55 -5.99 -7.10 17.56
N TYR A 56 -5.58 -7.38 16.33
CA TYR A 56 -6.03 -6.62 15.19
C TYR A 56 -7.55 -6.72 15.03
N GLU A 57 -8.20 -5.57 14.87
CA GLU A 57 -9.61 -5.44 14.54
C GLU A 57 -9.77 -4.54 13.30
N LYS A 58 -10.53 -5.02 12.31
CA LYS A 58 -10.83 -4.28 11.09
C LYS A 58 -11.59 -3.00 11.42
N GLY A 59 -11.26 -1.92 10.73
CA GLY A 59 -11.97 -0.65 10.84
C GLY A 59 -13.40 -0.70 10.27
N THR A 60 -14.12 0.38 10.45
CA THR A 60 -15.49 0.56 9.96
C THR A 60 -15.51 1.54 8.81
N ILE A 61 -16.08 1.12 7.68
CA ILE A 61 -16.38 1.97 6.53
C ILE A 61 -17.83 2.44 6.66
N THR A 62 -18.06 3.74 6.51
CA THR A 62 -19.38 4.34 6.33
C THR A 62 -19.48 4.97 4.94
N ASP A 63 -20.66 5.48 4.57
CA ASP A 63 -20.82 6.20 3.29
C ASP A 63 -19.98 7.47 3.20
N THR A 64 -19.51 7.99 4.34
CA THR A 64 -18.86 9.30 4.44
C THR A 64 -17.44 9.27 5.00
N ASP A 65 -17.06 8.22 5.72
CA ASP A 65 -15.74 8.13 6.35
C ASP A 65 -15.30 6.67 6.62
N PHE A 66 -14.05 6.53 6.98
CA PHE A 66 -13.47 5.32 7.55
C PHE A 66 -12.92 5.63 8.94
N GLN A 67 -13.06 4.69 9.89
CA GLN A 67 -12.54 4.80 11.25
C GLN A 67 -11.99 3.46 11.73
N SER A 68 -10.82 3.47 12.37
CA SER A 68 -10.22 2.30 12.99
C SER A 68 -9.62 2.66 14.36
N GLU A 69 -10.12 2.04 15.41
CA GLU A 69 -9.55 2.18 16.76
C GLU A 69 -8.17 1.53 16.84
N TRP A 70 -8.01 0.36 16.21
CA TRP A 70 -6.73 -0.34 16.23
C TRP A 70 -5.63 0.47 15.53
N LEU A 71 -5.94 1.12 14.40
CA LEU A 71 -5.02 2.01 13.69
C LEU A 71 -4.90 3.38 14.36
N ASN A 72 -5.83 3.77 15.23
CA ASN A 72 -6.02 5.14 15.70
C ASN A 72 -6.07 6.14 14.53
N LEU A 73 -6.79 5.77 13.47
CA LEU A 73 -6.93 6.58 12.25
C LEU A 73 -8.39 6.77 11.88
N LYS A 74 -8.69 7.96 11.42
CA LYS A 74 -9.89 8.33 10.71
C LYS A 74 -9.52 8.89 9.34
N PHE A 75 -10.28 8.53 8.31
CA PHE A 75 -10.19 9.16 6.99
C PHE A 75 -11.55 9.75 6.63
N THR A 76 -11.59 11.05 6.34
CA THR A 76 -12.78 11.73 5.84
C THR A 76 -12.43 12.26 4.44
N PRO A 77 -12.93 11.63 3.37
CA PRO A 77 -12.53 11.97 2.01
C PRO A 77 -12.83 13.43 1.69
N PRO A 78 -11.93 14.15 0.98
CA PRO A 78 -12.26 15.45 0.41
C PRO A 78 -13.38 15.33 -0.65
N GLU A 79 -14.04 16.45 -0.98
CA GLU A 79 -15.20 16.48 -1.88
C GLU A 79 -14.93 15.87 -3.28
N THR A 80 -13.66 15.84 -3.71
CA THR A 80 -13.22 15.31 -5.00
C THR A 80 -13.11 13.80 -5.05
N VAL A 81 -13.23 13.12 -3.89
CA VAL A 81 -12.99 11.68 -3.73
C VAL A 81 -14.18 11.03 -3.04
N VAL A 82 -14.58 9.85 -3.50
CA VAL A 82 -15.71 9.10 -2.96
C VAL A 82 -15.21 7.79 -2.37
N MET A 83 -15.73 7.42 -1.20
CA MET A 83 -15.49 6.11 -0.58
C MET A 83 -16.04 4.99 -1.45
N ASN A 84 -15.24 3.95 -1.67
CA ASN A 84 -15.73 2.73 -2.29
C ASN A 84 -16.52 1.90 -1.26
N THR A 85 -17.59 1.30 -1.73
CA THR A 85 -18.35 0.33 -0.93
C THR A 85 -17.55 -0.96 -0.71
N GLU A 86 -17.91 -1.75 0.28
CA GLU A 86 -17.28 -3.05 0.54
C GLU A 86 -17.35 -3.98 -0.68
N GLU A 87 -18.46 -3.94 -1.45
CA GLU A 87 -18.63 -4.73 -2.67
C GLU A 87 -17.69 -4.30 -3.78
N GLU A 88 -17.51 -2.98 -3.99
CA GLU A 88 -16.56 -2.43 -4.94
C GLU A 88 -15.13 -2.78 -4.55
N LEU A 89 -14.80 -2.67 -3.26
CA LEU A 89 -13.49 -3.05 -2.73
C LEU A 89 -13.16 -4.52 -3.03
N GLN A 90 -14.10 -5.43 -2.76
CA GLN A 90 -13.93 -6.86 -3.08
C GLN A 90 -13.78 -7.10 -4.59
N SER A 91 -14.50 -6.35 -5.42
CA SER A 91 -14.39 -6.45 -6.88
C SER A 91 -13.00 -6.03 -7.36
N VAL A 92 -12.47 -4.91 -6.85
CA VAL A 92 -11.12 -4.43 -7.15
C VAL A 92 -10.07 -5.46 -6.72
N MET A 93 -10.18 -6.01 -5.50
CA MET A 93 -9.28 -7.06 -5.01
C MET A 93 -9.24 -8.27 -5.96
N LYS A 94 -10.39 -8.77 -6.35
CA LYS A 94 -10.49 -9.91 -7.26
C LYS A 94 -9.88 -9.62 -8.65
N GLN A 95 -10.13 -8.43 -9.17
CA GLN A 95 -9.55 -8.01 -10.46
C GLN A 95 -8.03 -7.94 -10.40
N GLY A 96 -7.47 -7.38 -9.34
CA GLY A 96 -6.04 -7.30 -9.17
C GLY A 96 -5.39 -8.67 -8.99
N GLN A 97 -6.00 -9.60 -8.23
CA GLN A 97 -5.53 -10.97 -8.14
C GLN A 97 -5.44 -11.60 -9.53
N THR A 98 -6.49 -11.48 -10.34
CA THR A 98 -6.52 -11.99 -11.71
C THR A 98 -5.41 -11.37 -12.55
N THR A 99 -5.22 -10.05 -12.49
CA THR A 99 -4.16 -9.34 -13.23
C THR A 99 -2.76 -9.83 -12.81
N LEU A 100 -2.54 -10.05 -11.52
CA LEU A 100 -1.27 -10.55 -11.01
C LEU A 100 -1.01 -12.01 -11.45
N GLU A 101 -2.02 -12.87 -11.43
CA GLU A 101 -1.93 -14.25 -11.94
C GLU A 101 -1.59 -14.27 -13.44
N GLU A 102 -2.26 -13.43 -14.22
CA GLU A 102 -2.03 -13.34 -15.67
C GLU A 102 -0.65 -12.78 -16.01
N SER A 103 -0.17 -11.76 -15.28
CA SER A 103 1.12 -11.12 -15.54
C SER A 103 2.31 -11.93 -15.04
N SER A 104 2.17 -12.62 -13.91
CA SER A 104 3.25 -13.40 -13.31
C SER A 104 3.29 -14.85 -13.80
N GLY A 105 2.21 -15.36 -14.43
CA GLY A 105 2.04 -16.76 -14.77
C GLY A 105 1.98 -17.70 -13.55
N VAL A 106 1.77 -17.16 -12.37
CA VAL A 106 1.66 -17.91 -11.11
C VAL A 106 0.21 -17.91 -10.66
N GLU A 107 -0.41 -19.09 -10.54
CA GLU A 107 -1.73 -19.19 -9.91
C GLU A 107 -1.61 -18.85 -8.41
N LEU A 108 -2.24 -17.77 -8.02
CA LEU A 108 -2.40 -17.38 -6.63
C LEU A 108 -3.62 -18.12 -6.09
N GLY A 109 -3.40 -19.14 -5.28
CA GLY A 109 -4.52 -19.83 -4.64
C GLY A 109 -5.33 -18.89 -3.75
N ASP A 110 -6.55 -19.30 -3.38
CA ASP A 110 -7.47 -18.52 -2.50
C ASP A 110 -6.81 -18.06 -1.18
N ASP A 111 -5.74 -18.72 -0.75
CA ASP A 111 -4.98 -18.38 0.46
C ASP A 111 -3.87 -17.32 0.23
N ALA A 112 -3.61 -16.92 -1.01
CA ALA A 112 -2.47 -16.01 -1.30
C ALA A 112 -2.66 -14.62 -0.69
N LEU A 113 -3.90 -14.18 -0.56
CA LEU A 113 -4.29 -12.91 0.04
C LEU A 113 -4.84 -13.07 1.47
N SER A 114 -4.79 -14.28 2.04
CA SER A 114 -5.41 -14.56 3.36
C SER A 114 -4.83 -13.74 4.51
N GLY A 115 -3.62 -13.20 4.36
CA GLY A 115 -2.97 -12.31 5.32
C GLY A 115 -3.11 -10.81 5.01
N THR A 116 -3.89 -10.45 3.97
CA THR A 116 -4.06 -9.07 3.50
C THR A 116 -5.50 -8.62 3.71
N VAL A 117 -5.69 -7.51 4.40
CA VAL A 117 -6.99 -6.88 4.61
C VAL A 117 -6.98 -5.49 4.00
N TYR A 118 -7.87 -5.25 3.05
CA TYR A 118 -8.18 -3.91 2.59
C TYR A 118 -9.15 -3.27 3.58
N GLU A 119 -8.67 -2.27 4.27
CA GLU A 119 -9.45 -1.52 5.27
C GLU A 119 -10.43 -0.57 4.59
N MET A 120 -9.96 0.17 3.61
CA MET A 120 -10.77 1.10 2.84
C MET A 120 -10.11 1.40 1.49
N MET A 121 -10.92 1.91 0.58
CA MET A 121 -10.48 2.52 -0.67
C MET A 121 -11.36 3.73 -0.97
N ALA A 122 -10.77 4.76 -1.55
CA ALA A 122 -11.49 5.93 -2.04
C ALA A 122 -10.88 6.41 -3.34
N SER A 123 -11.71 6.89 -4.26
CA SER A 123 -11.27 7.25 -5.61
C SER A 123 -11.96 8.51 -6.11
N SER A 124 -11.24 9.32 -6.87
CA SER A 124 -11.86 10.36 -7.68
C SER A 124 -12.71 9.74 -8.79
N ILE A 125 -13.74 10.45 -9.22
CA ILE A 125 -14.59 10.05 -10.37
C ILE A 125 -13.76 9.90 -11.65
N SER A 126 -12.68 10.66 -11.78
CA SER A 126 -11.73 10.56 -12.90
C SER A 126 -10.75 9.37 -12.79
N GLY A 127 -10.76 8.62 -11.68
CA GLY A 127 -9.85 7.53 -11.37
C GLY A 127 -8.61 7.96 -10.59
N PHE A 128 -8.15 9.19 -10.73
CA PHE A 128 -7.04 9.75 -9.96
C PHE A 128 -7.43 11.09 -9.31
N PRO A 129 -6.97 11.36 -8.07
CA PRO A 129 -6.25 10.43 -7.21
C PRO A 129 -7.13 9.28 -6.70
N ASN A 130 -6.50 8.18 -6.34
CA ASN A 130 -7.12 7.12 -5.55
C ASN A 130 -6.22 6.71 -4.40
N VAL A 131 -6.82 6.27 -3.30
CA VAL A 131 -6.10 5.85 -2.09
C VAL A 131 -6.68 4.54 -1.57
N SER A 132 -5.82 3.66 -1.10
CA SER A 132 -6.19 2.47 -0.34
C SER A 132 -5.42 2.40 0.97
N LEU A 133 -6.06 1.89 2.01
CA LEU A 133 -5.45 1.53 3.28
C LEU A 133 -5.50 0.02 3.42
N VAL A 134 -4.33 -0.58 3.62
CA VAL A 134 -4.17 -2.03 3.63
C VAL A 134 -3.38 -2.46 4.85
N VAL A 135 -3.79 -3.56 5.46
CA VAL A 135 -3.11 -4.21 6.57
C VAL A 135 -2.70 -5.61 6.14
N GLU A 136 -1.41 -5.94 6.26
CA GLU A 136 -0.85 -7.22 5.86
C GLU A 136 -0.10 -7.89 7.02
N ASP A 137 -0.22 -9.20 7.12
CA ASP A 137 0.59 -9.97 8.05
C ASP A 137 2.08 -9.87 7.67
N ALA A 138 2.91 -9.50 8.65
CA ALA A 138 4.34 -9.58 8.44
C ALA A 138 4.76 -11.04 8.34
N SER A 139 5.25 -11.40 7.20
CA SER A 139 5.65 -12.77 6.87
C SER A 139 6.82 -13.30 7.67
N LEU A 140 7.67 -12.41 8.11
CA LEU A 140 8.76 -12.67 9.03
C LEU A 140 8.59 -11.73 10.22
N GLU A 141 8.58 -12.28 11.42
CA GLU A 141 8.39 -11.53 12.67
C GLU A 141 9.31 -10.30 12.78
N ASN A 142 10.54 -10.41 12.27
CA ASN A 142 11.55 -9.36 12.34
C ASN A 142 11.72 -8.57 11.03
N MET A 143 10.80 -8.68 10.06
CA MET A 143 10.86 -7.93 8.82
C MET A 143 10.68 -6.44 9.10
N THR A 144 11.62 -5.61 8.62
CA THR A 144 11.52 -4.14 8.71
C THR A 144 10.72 -3.57 7.56
N VAL A 145 10.29 -2.29 7.65
CA VAL A 145 9.59 -1.60 6.55
C VAL A 145 10.50 -1.49 5.32
N ASP A 146 11.79 -1.26 5.50
CA ASP A 146 12.72 -1.18 4.37
C ASP A 146 12.85 -2.53 3.64
N GLN A 147 12.88 -3.64 4.37
CA GLN A 147 12.84 -4.98 3.78
C GLN A 147 11.51 -5.27 3.07
N TYR A 148 10.40 -4.76 3.61
CA TYR A 148 9.10 -4.82 2.97
C TYR A 148 9.11 -4.05 1.64
N PHE A 149 9.66 -2.83 1.60
CA PHE A 149 9.78 -2.06 0.36
C PHE A 149 10.68 -2.74 -0.67
N LEU A 150 11.79 -3.37 -0.26
CA LEU A 150 12.62 -4.14 -1.18
C LEU A 150 11.84 -5.32 -1.81
N ALA A 151 11.03 -6.03 -1.01
CA ALA A 151 10.18 -7.09 -1.53
C ALA A 151 9.10 -6.54 -2.48
N ALA A 152 8.55 -5.37 -2.14
CA ALA A 152 7.61 -4.65 -2.97
C ALA A 152 8.20 -4.25 -4.34
N GLN A 153 9.39 -3.68 -4.36
CA GLN A 153 10.12 -3.33 -5.59
C GLN A 153 10.36 -4.57 -6.46
N GLN A 154 10.81 -5.68 -5.87
CA GLN A 154 11.01 -6.93 -6.62
C GLN A 154 9.74 -7.42 -7.31
N MET A 155 8.58 -7.26 -6.68
CA MET A 155 7.31 -7.63 -7.30
C MET A 155 6.92 -6.67 -8.43
N LEU A 156 7.06 -5.37 -8.22
CA LEU A 156 6.80 -4.37 -9.26
C LEU A 156 7.70 -4.60 -10.46
N ASP A 157 8.98 -4.88 -10.24
CA ASP A 157 9.94 -5.20 -11.30
C ASP A 157 9.56 -6.48 -12.07
N ALA A 158 9.01 -7.48 -11.37
CA ALA A 158 8.53 -8.70 -12.00
C ALA A 158 7.36 -8.48 -12.97
N THR A 159 6.63 -7.36 -12.86
CA THR A 159 5.58 -6.98 -13.81
C THR A 159 6.14 -6.47 -15.15
N GLN A 160 7.43 -6.17 -15.23
CA GLN A 160 8.11 -5.63 -16.41
C GLN A 160 7.52 -4.30 -16.94
N MET A 161 6.77 -3.57 -16.12
CA MET A 161 6.16 -2.30 -16.50
C MET A 161 7.11 -1.10 -16.46
N GLY A 162 8.36 -1.30 -16.00
CA GLY A 162 9.38 -0.24 -15.97
C GLY A 162 9.18 0.76 -14.83
N TYR A 163 8.86 0.29 -13.64
CA TYR A 163 8.78 1.13 -12.45
C TYR A 163 10.11 1.80 -12.13
N THR A 164 10.04 3.01 -11.62
CA THR A 164 11.15 3.72 -10.99
C THR A 164 10.83 3.99 -9.52
N TYR A 165 11.85 4.14 -8.68
CA TYR A 165 11.71 4.27 -7.23
C TYR A 165 12.53 5.44 -6.71
N SER A 166 11.98 6.15 -5.70
CA SER A 166 12.73 7.15 -4.94
C SER A 166 13.51 6.51 -3.79
N GLU A 167 14.38 7.29 -3.19
CA GLU A 167 14.88 7.00 -1.85
C GLU A 167 13.71 6.99 -0.85
N VAL A 168 13.81 6.12 0.17
CA VAL A 168 12.80 6.03 1.22
C VAL A 168 12.95 7.20 2.18
N THR A 169 11.86 7.92 2.42
CA THR A 169 11.78 9.07 3.32
C THR A 169 10.86 8.80 4.50
N ASP A 170 10.75 9.74 5.44
CA ASP A 170 9.83 9.68 6.56
C ASP A 170 8.73 10.73 6.38
N ALA A 171 7.50 10.39 6.81
CA ALA A 171 6.38 11.33 6.84
C ALA A 171 5.48 11.05 8.04
N GLN A 172 4.76 12.09 8.50
CA GLN A 172 3.68 11.96 9.48
C GLN A 172 2.32 12.02 8.78
N ILE A 173 1.50 11.00 8.99
CA ILE A 173 0.15 10.90 8.44
C ILE A 173 -0.78 10.51 9.59
N GLY A 174 -1.84 11.30 9.81
CA GLY A 174 -2.75 11.05 10.92
C GLY A 174 -2.06 11.06 12.29
N GLY A 175 -1.01 11.89 12.45
CA GLY A 175 -0.23 11.98 13.69
C GLY A 175 0.69 10.78 13.96
N GLN A 176 0.91 9.91 12.97
CA GLN A 176 1.72 8.70 13.09
C GLN A 176 2.87 8.69 12.08
N ASP A 177 4.00 8.08 12.46
CA ASP A 177 5.19 8.03 11.63
C ASP A 177 5.08 6.90 10.59
N PHE A 178 5.32 7.24 9.33
CA PHE A 178 5.37 6.33 8.21
C PHE A 178 6.70 6.47 7.46
N ARG A 179 7.19 5.34 6.94
CA ARG A 179 8.21 5.35 5.89
C ARG A 179 7.50 5.48 4.55
N VAL A 180 8.08 6.25 3.63
CA VAL A 180 7.47 6.54 2.33
C VAL A 180 8.43 6.17 1.20
N MET A 181 7.97 5.31 0.30
CA MET A 181 8.58 5.03 -0.99
C MET A 181 7.69 5.60 -2.08
N GLU A 182 8.25 6.45 -2.94
CA GLU A 182 7.54 6.92 -4.12
C GLU A 182 7.96 6.11 -5.34
N THR A 183 7.01 5.83 -6.23
CA THR A 183 7.26 5.13 -7.48
C THR A 183 6.64 5.89 -8.64
N SER A 184 7.17 5.71 -9.85
CA SER A 184 6.47 6.10 -11.07
C SER A 184 6.48 4.97 -12.09
N VAL A 185 5.43 4.95 -12.91
CA VAL A 185 5.28 4.02 -14.03
C VAL A 185 4.52 4.71 -15.16
N THR A 186 4.86 4.40 -16.41
CA THR A 186 4.12 4.92 -17.57
C THR A 186 3.11 3.87 -18.05
N ILE A 187 1.83 4.25 -18.08
CA ILE A 187 0.72 3.39 -18.53
C ILE A 187 -0.04 4.16 -19.62
N ASN A 188 -0.13 3.58 -20.83
CA ASN A 188 -0.83 4.22 -21.96
C ASN A 188 -0.42 5.68 -22.19
N ASP A 189 0.87 5.98 -22.17
CA ASP A 189 1.46 7.32 -22.30
C ASP A 189 1.19 8.29 -21.13
N TYR A 190 0.57 7.82 -20.04
CA TYR A 190 0.38 8.59 -18.81
C TYR A 190 1.38 8.16 -17.74
N GLU A 191 2.08 9.11 -17.14
CA GLU A 191 2.88 8.85 -15.96
C GLU A 191 1.96 8.80 -14.74
N VAL A 192 1.96 7.65 -14.08
CA VAL A 192 1.28 7.42 -12.82
C VAL A 192 2.31 7.41 -11.69
N LEU A 193 2.09 8.26 -10.72
CA LEU A 193 2.90 8.39 -9.51
C LEU A 193 2.19 7.67 -8.36
N GLN A 194 2.97 6.98 -7.53
CA GLN A 194 2.41 6.31 -6.34
C GLN A 194 3.27 6.59 -5.11
N LYS A 195 2.60 6.83 -3.98
CA LYS A 195 3.23 6.90 -2.65
C LYS A 195 2.80 5.68 -1.83
N TYR A 196 3.77 4.89 -1.42
CA TYR A 196 3.61 3.79 -0.48
C TYR A 196 4.04 4.28 0.90
N CYS A 197 3.08 4.68 1.72
CA CYS A 197 3.33 5.11 3.08
C CYS A 197 3.09 3.93 4.01
N THR A 198 4.17 3.33 4.53
CA THR A 198 4.10 2.08 5.28
C THR A 198 4.71 2.22 6.66
N ARG A 199 4.06 1.63 7.66
CA ARG A 199 4.57 1.45 9.02
C ARG A 199 4.30 0.03 9.54
N LYS A 200 4.96 -0.36 10.60
CA LYS A 200 4.71 -1.64 11.28
C LYS A 200 3.95 -1.40 12.58
N GLN A 201 2.92 -2.21 12.83
CA GLN A 201 2.12 -2.17 14.04
C GLN A 201 1.59 -3.57 14.38
N GLY A 202 1.74 -4.03 15.63
CA GLY A 202 1.20 -5.30 16.09
C GLY A 202 1.63 -6.51 15.25
N GLY A 203 2.86 -6.52 14.74
CA GLY A 203 3.36 -7.58 13.86
C GLY A 203 2.81 -7.53 12.42
N LYS A 204 2.10 -6.48 12.05
CA LYS A 204 1.53 -6.27 10.70
C LYS A 204 2.15 -5.05 10.03
N PHE A 205 2.13 -5.04 8.70
CA PHE A 205 2.40 -3.83 7.90
C PHE A 205 1.09 -3.11 7.63
N VAL A 206 1.07 -1.80 7.88
CA VAL A 206 -0.02 -0.88 7.58
C VAL A 206 0.44 0.03 6.48
N SER A 207 -0.21 -0.02 5.33
CA SER A 207 0.18 0.75 4.14
C SER A 207 -0.96 1.62 3.65
N ILE A 208 -0.70 2.92 3.52
CA ILE A 208 -1.53 3.85 2.77
C ILE A 208 -0.89 3.98 1.39
N ILE A 209 -1.62 3.58 0.35
CA ILE A 209 -1.14 3.63 -1.03
C ILE A 209 -1.97 4.67 -1.78
N LEU A 210 -1.32 5.71 -2.23
CA LEU A 210 -1.93 6.80 -2.98
C LEU A 210 -1.39 6.78 -4.41
N SER A 211 -2.30 6.72 -5.40
CA SER A 211 -1.94 6.83 -6.81
C SER A 211 -2.51 8.11 -7.40
N TYR A 212 -1.72 8.80 -8.19
CA TYR A 212 -2.06 10.08 -8.77
C TYR A 212 -1.26 10.35 -10.04
N THR A 213 -1.58 11.43 -10.74
CA THR A 213 -0.83 11.96 -11.88
C THR A 213 -0.28 13.34 -11.53
N ALA A 214 0.64 13.86 -12.33
CA ALA A 214 1.17 15.21 -12.11
C ALA A 214 0.06 16.28 -12.04
N ASP A 215 -1.02 16.11 -12.82
CA ASP A 215 -2.14 17.05 -12.86
C ASP A 215 -3.04 16.97 -11.61
N THR A 216 -3.00 15.86 -10.87
CA THR A 216 -3.81 15.63 -9.67
C THR A 216 -2.98 15.61 -8.37
N GLN A 217 -1.76 16.16 -8.40
CA GLN A 217 -0.86 16.22 -7.25
C GLN A 217 -1.48 16.95 -6.04
N THR A 218 -2.15 18.08 -6.30
CA THR A 218 -2.75 18.89 -5.22
C THR A 218 -3.86 18.13 -4.51
N GLU A 219 -4.74 17.48 -5.26
CA GLU A 219 -5.81 16.66 -4.72
C GLU A 219 -5.24 15.42 -3.99
N ALA A 220 -4.14 14.87 -4.49
CA ALA A 220 -3.45 13.76 -3.83
C ALA A 220 -2.89 14.16 -2.45
N ASP A 221 -2.32 15.36 -2.34
CA ASP A 221 -1.84 15.88 -1.06
C ASP A 221 -3.01 16.17 -0.09
N GLU A 222 -4.15 16.65 -0.58
CA GLU A 222 -5.39 16.79 0.21
C GLU A 222 -5.91 15.44 0.72
N VAL A 223 -5.84 14.40 -0.10
CA VAL A 223 -6.23 13.03 0.28
C VAL A 223 -5.35 12.49 1.41
N LEU A 224 -4.02 12.70 1.37
CA LEU A 224 -3.15 12.30 2.48
C LEU A 224 -3.43 13.12 3.76
N ALA A 225 -3.71 14.41 3.63
CA ALA A 225 -4.04 15.26 4.76
C ALA A 225 -5.40 14.93 5.40
N ALA A 226 -6.27 14.20 4.67
CA ALA A 226 -7.57 13.77 5.18
C ALA A 226 -7.49 12.60 6.18
N PHE A 227 -6.33 11.96 6.32
CA PHE A 227 -6.08 11.02 7.42
C PHE A 227 -5.76 11.81 8.70
N THR A 228 -6.55 11.59 9.74
CA THR A 228 -6.42 12.25 11.04
C THR A 228 -6.39 11.22 12.16
N PRO A 229 -5.83 11.55 13.35
CA PRO A 229 -5.96 10.68 14.51
C PRO A 229 -7.44 10.52 14.90
N LEU A 230 -7.87 9.30 15.20
CA LEU A 230 -9.24 9.06 15.66
C LEU A 230 -9.51 9.69 17.03
N ASN A 231 -8.49 9.70 17.93
CA ASN A 231 -8.58 10.18 19.30
C ASN A 231 -7.82 11.50 19.49
N ALA A 232 -7.93 12.46 18.56
CA ALA A 232 -7.24 13.75 18.63
C ALA A 232 -7.67 14.62 19.82
N ASP A 233 -8.85 14.39 20.41
CA ASP A 233 -9.44 15.23 21.45
C ASP A 233 -9.01 14.88 22.89
N THR A 234 -8.19 13.84 23.08
CA THR A 234 -7.87 13.37 24.45
C THR A 234 -6.55 13.91 25.01
N GLU A 235 -5.69 14.57 24.21
CA GLU A 235 -4.33 14.98 24.64
C GLU A 235 -4.15 16.49 24.87
N ALA A 236 -5.20 17.31 24.84
CA ALA A 236 -5.12 18.75 25.08
C ALA A 236 -5.88 19.18 26.35
N ALA A 237 -5.59 18.57 27.51
CA ALA A 237 -5.90 19.20 28.80
C ALA A 237 -4.60 19.80 29.36
N PRO A 238 -4.44 21.15 29.43
CA PRO A 238 -3.29 21.73 30.11
C PRO A 238 -3.41 21.39 31.62
N ALA A 239 -2.34 20.83 32.17
CA ALA A 239 -2.19 20.72 33.62
C ALA A 239 -2.14 22.14 34.21
N GLU A 240 -3.14 22.50 35.02
CA GLU A 240 -3.11 23.65 35.92
C GLU A 240 -2.15 23.42 37.11
#